data_cb54b180e77533709a3d00e8090a2f58
#
_entry.id   cb54b180e77533709a3d00e8090a2f58
#
_cell.length_a   1.000
_cell.length_b   1.000
_cell.length_c   1.000
_cell.angle_alpha   90.00
_cell.angle_beta   90.00
_cell.angle_gamma   90.00
#
_symmetry.space_group_name_H-M   'P 1'
#
loop_
_entity.id
_entity.type
_entity.pdbx_description
1 polymer ?
#
loop_
_entity_poly.entity_id
_entity_poly.type
_entity_poly.pdbx_seq_one_letter_code
_entity_poly.pdbx_strand_id
1 'polypeptide(L)'
;GHTPIRSTYLISQANFVACHCQAYIYKYPMVQDLVPGGTFLFNTQWTEDELDEKLPGQVKRFIAENDINFYIIDGVKIGKEIGLGRRINTVLQSAFFSLTKLIPEEQVLKLMKDAAKASYAKKGDNVVKMNWDAIDAGATAYHKVNVPASWKDAKDDDLEAAVPSTGRADAIAFVKNIQQKVNAQTGNRLAVSDVLPYQDGSTPNGTAAYEKRGVATD
;
A
#
# COMPACT_ATOMS: atom_id res chain seq x y z
N GLY A 1 15.52 17.24 -2.32
CA GLY A 1 14.92 18.58 -2.24
C GLY A 1 15.95 19.63 -1.94
N HIS A 2 15.61 20.90 -2.15
CA HIS A 2 16.51 22.03 -1.88
C HIS A 2 16.63 22.35 -0.39
N THR A 3 15.66 21.91 0.41
CA THR A 3 15.66 22.13 1.86
C THR A 3 15.97 20.81 2.58
N PRO A 4 16.95 20.77 3.50
CA PRO A 4 17.26 19.57 4.24
C PRO A 4 16.12 19.23 5.22
N ILE A 5 15.75 17.95 5.29
CA ILE A 5 14.81 17.45 6.30
C ILE A 5 15.59 17.32 7.62
N ARG A 6 15.13 18.01 8.66
CA ARG A 6 15.81 18.05 9.97
C ARG A 6 15.08 17.34 11.10
N SER A 7 13.88 16.84 10.84
CA SER A 7 13.08 16.11 11.82
C SER A 7 12.42 14.90 11.17
N THR A 8 12.16 13.87 11.96
CA THR A 8 11.34 12.73 11.55
C THR A 8 9.87 13.09 11.70
N TYR A 9 9.08 12.84 10.69
CA TYR A 9 7.62 12.99 10.72
C TYR A 9 6.97 11.95 9.80
N LEU A 10 5.73 11.61 10.11
CA LEU A 10 4.90 10.80 9.24
C LEU A 10 4.18 11.70 8.25
N ILE A 11 4.04 11.23 7.02
CA ILE A 11 3.25 11.93 6.00
C ILE A 11 1.77 11.69 6.33
N SER A 12 1.02 12.77 6.49
CA SER A 12 -0.43 12.78 6.72
C SER A 12 -1.22 13.43 5.59
N GLN A 13 -0.50 14.02 4.62
CA GLN A 13 -1.07 14.63 3.42
C GLN A 13 -0.21 14.24 2.22
N ALA A 14 -0.64 13.21 1.51
CA ALA A 14 0.08 12.65 0.38
C ALA A 14 -0.59 13.04 -0.95
N ASN A 15 0.20 13.52 -1.91
CA ASN A 15 -0.29 13.74 -3.28
C ASN A 15 -0.35 12.44 -4.09
N PHE A 16 0.42 11.43 -3.67
CA PHE A 16 0.50 10.13 -4.31
C PHE A 16 0.67 9.03 -3.28
N VAL A 17 -0.13 7.98 -3.38
CA VAL A 17 0.00 6.74 -2.60
C VAL A 17 0.01 5.56 -3.56
N ALA A 18 0.91 4.61 -3.34
CA ALA A 18 0.93 3.34 -4.05
C ALA A 18 0.72 2.17 -3.09
N CYS A 19 -0.29 1.35 -3.37
CA CYS A 19 -0.51 0.09 -2.68
C CYS A 19 0.12 -1.06 -3.49
N HIS A 20 1.30 -1.51 -3.07
CA HIS A 20 2.07 -2.51 -3.81
C HIS A 20 1.60 -3.95 -3.59
N CYS A 21 0.94 -4.22 -2.47
CA CYS A 21 0.40 -5.53 -2.14
C CYS A 21 -1.12 -5.45 -2.06
N GLN A 22 -1.80 -6.19 -2.93
CA GLN A 22 -3.26 -6.18 -3.02
C GLN A 22 -3.96 -6.43 -1.68
N ALA A 23 -3.43 -7.33 -0.85
CA ALA A 23 -4.00 -7.65 0.46
C ALA A 23 -3.98 -6.47 1.46
N TYR A 24 -3.15 -5.45 1.22
CA TYR A 24 -3.06 -4.30 2.13
C TYR A 24 -4.29 -3.42 2.10
N ILE A 25 -5.05 -3.46 1.01
CA ILE A 25 -6.28 -2.68 0.89
C ILE A 25 -7.34 -3.06 1.95
N TYR A 26 -7.29 -4.30 2.43
CA TYR A 26 -8.17 -4.80 3.49
C TYR A 26 -7.60 -4.65 4.90
N LYS A 27 -6.29 -4.43 5.02
CA LYS A 27 -5.58 -4.49 6.30
C LYS A 27 -5.17 -3.13 6.83
N TYR A 28 -5.02 -2.14 5.95
CA TYR A 28 -4.47 -0.83 6.29
C TYR A 28 -5.29 0.30 5.68
N PRO A 29 -5.25 1.46 6.32
CA PRO A 29 -5.88 2.68 5.78
C PRO A 29 -5.05 3.26 4.63
N MET A 30 -5.08 2.60 3.47
CA MET A 30 -4.18 2.91 2.34
C MET A 30 -4.44 4.26 1.67
N VAL A 31 -5.68 4.77 1.70
CA VAL A 31 -6.07 5.99 0.96
C VAL A 31 -6.27 7.20 1.84
N GLN A 32 -6.36 7.04 3.16
CA GLN A 32 -6.81 8.09 4.10
C GLN A 32 -5.86 9.28 4.22
N ASP A 33 -4.60 9.12 3.86
CA ASP A 33 -3.61 10.20 3.87
C ASP A 33 -3.52 10.94 2.53
N LEU A 34 -4.30 10.53 1.52
CA LEU A 34 -4.36 11.24 0.25
C LEU A 34 -5.10 12.58 0.39
N VAL A 35 -4.52 13.61 -0.18
CA VAL A 35 -5.22 14.90 -0.35
C VAL A 35 -6.30 14.77 -1.43
N PRO A 36 -7.38 15.57 -1.38
CA PRO A 36 -8.36 15.62 -2.45
C PRO A 36 -7.69 15.88 -3.82
N GLY A 37 -8.10 15.15 -4.84
CA GLY A 37 -7.47 15.20 -6.17
C GLY A 37 -6.12 14.49 -6.26
N GLY A 38 -5.66 13.87 -5.18
CA GLY A 38 -4.43 13.08 -5.16
C GLY A 38 -4.49 11.86 -6.08
N THR A 39 -3.38 11.14 -6.19
CA THR A 39 -3.28 9.96 -7.06
C THR A 39 -3.10 8.69 -6.23
N PHE A 40 -3.92 7.67 -6.50
CA PHE A 40 -3.79 6.34 -5.94
C PHE A 40 -3.42 5.33 -7.02
N LEU A 41 -2.28 4.66 -6.87
CA LEU A 41 -1.85 3.55 -7.72
C LEU A 41 -2.02 2.24 -6.96
N PHE A 42 -2.86 1.36 -7.47
CA PHE A 42 -3.12 0.06 -6.85
C PHE A 42 -2.57 -1.08 -7.72
N ASN A 43 -1.59 -1.81 -7.17
CA ASN A 43 -1.09 -3.02 -7.79
C ASN A 43 -2.04 -4.17 -7.49
N THR A 44 -2.79 -4.59 -8.50
CA THR A 44 -3.82 -5.62 -8.39
C THR A 44 -3.90 -6.46 -9.65
N GLN A 45 -4.36 -7.70 -9.49
CA GLN A 45 -4.71 -8.59 -10.59
C GLN A 45 -6.19 -8.45 -10.99
N TRP A 46 -6.96 -7.63 -10.29
CA TRP A 46 -8.36 -7.39 -10.58
C TRP A 46 -8.50 -6.53 -11.83
N THR A 47 -9.50 -6.86 -12.62
CA THR A 47 -9.97 -6.01 -13.72
C THR A 47 -10.77 -4.83 -13.15
N GLU A 48 -11.01 -3.81 -13.99
CA GLU A 48 -11.84 -2.66 -13.59
C GLU A 48 -13.24 -3.09 -13.13
N ASP A 49 -13.83 -4.07 -13.82
CA ASP A 49 -15.17 -4.60 -13.48
C ASP A 49 -15.20 -5.31 -12.12
N GLU A 50 -14.11 -5.94 -11.72
CA GLU A 50 -14.00 -6.62 -10.43
C GLU A 50 -13.79 -5.68 -9.25
N LEU A 51 -13.38 -4.42 -9.50
CA LEU A 51 -13.12 -3.46 -8.43
C LEU A 51 -14.38 -3.10 -7.66
N ASP A 52 -15.54 -3.03 -8.33
CA ASP A 52 -16.79 -2.68 -7.67
C ASP A 52 -17.22 -3.74 -6.65
N GLU A 53 -16.97 -5.00 -6.94
CA GLU A 53 -17.27 -6.11 -6.02
C GLU A 53 -16.22 -6.26 -4.91
N LYS A 54 -14.93 -6.10 -5.26
CA LYS A 54 -13.83 -6.52 -4.40
C LYS A 54 -13.19 -5.41 -3.57
N LEU A 55 -13.33 -4.14 -3.96
CA LEU A 55 -12.80 -3.04 -3.15
C LEU A 55 -13.67 -2.80 -1.92
N PRO A 56 -13.04 -2.60 -0.73
CA PRO A 56 -13.79 -2.21 0.46
C PRO A 56 -14.61 -0.94 0.26
N GLY A 57 -15.83 -0.92 0.78
CA GLY A 57 -16.75 0.20 0.61
C GLY A 57 -16.20 1.53 1.10
N GLN A 58 -15.49 1.53 2.24
CA GLN A 58 -14.82 2.74 2.76
C GLN A 58 -13.73 3.26 1.83
N VAL A 59 -13.03 2.37 1.10
CA VAL A 59 -12.03 2.78 0.10
C VAL A 59 -12.71 3.36 -1.14
N LYS A 60 -13.77 2.71 -1.63
CA LYS A 60 -14.60 3.20 -2.75
C LYS A 60 -15.14 4.59 -2.46
N ARG A 61 -15.77 4.78 -1.29
CA ARG A 61 -16.34 6.05 -0.89
C ARG A 61 -15.27 7.13 -0.80
N PHE A 62 -14.13 6.87 -0.14
CA PHE A 62 -13.04 7.83 -0.04
C PHE A 62 -12.54 8.29 -1.41
N ILE A 63 -12.33 7.36 -2.35
CA ILE A 63 -11.88 7.66 -3.71
C ILE A 63 -12.88 8.58 -4.42
N ALA A 64 -14.19 8.28 -4.31
CA ALA A 64 -15.22 9.03 -5.02
C ALA A 64 -15.54 10.39 -4.38
N GLU A 65 -15.50 10.51 -3.03
CA GLU A 65 -15.76 11.77 -2.33
C GLU A 65 -14.63 12.78 -2.46
N ASN A 66 -13.37 12.30 -2.60
CA ASN A 66 -12.20 13.15 -2.66
C ASN A 66 -11.64 13.31 -4.08
N ASP A 67 -12.39 12.91 -5.11
CA ASP A 67 -12.00 13.01 -6.52
C ASP A 67 -10.59 12.45 -6.79
N ILE A 68 -10.26 11.30 -6.18
CA ILE A 68 -8.95 10.67 -6.28
C ILE A 68 -8.71 10.18 -7.71
N ASN A 69 -7.56 10.51 -8.28
CA ASN A 69 -7.10 9.95 -9.54
C ASN A 69 -6.67 8.49 -9.31
N PHE A 70 -7.59 7.56 -9.56
CA PHE A 70 -7.38 6.14 -9.29
C PHE A 70 -6.82 5.43 -10.50
N TYR A 71 -5.70 4.71 -10.30
CA TYR A 71 -5.03 3.91 -11.32
C TYR A 71 -4.79 2.51 -10.79
N ILE A 72 -4.87 1.52 -11.69
CA ILE A 72 -4.50 0.13 -11.42
C ILE A 72 -3.39 -0.33 -12.35
N ILE A 73 -2.60 -1.30 -11.87
CA ILE A 73 -1.52 -1.96 -12.62
C ILE A 73 -1.41 -3.41 -12.15
N ASP A 74 -1.24 -4.37 -13.05
CA ASP A 74 -0.86 -5.75 -12.69
C ASP A 74 0.66 -5.94 -12.86
N GLY A 75 1.40 -5.43 -11.89
CA GLY A 75 2.86 -5.57 -11.86
C GLY A 75 3.30 -7.03 -11.71
N VAL A 76 2.47 -7.91 -11.13
CA VAL A 76 2.79 -9.33 -10.95
C VAL A 76 2.76 -10.06 -12.29
N LYS A 77 1.74 -9.80 -13.11
CA LYS A 77 1.65 -10.33 -14.48
C LYS A 77 2.85 -9.86 -15.31
N ILE A 78 3.11 -8.56 -15.32
CA ILE A 78 4.24 -7.96 -16.04
C ILE A 78 5.57 -8.60 -15.60
N GLY A 79 5.81 -8.71 -14.29
CA GLY A 79 7.02 -9.33 -13.76
C GLY A 79 7.20 -10.79 -14.18
N LYS A 80 6.12 -11.55 -14.24
CA LYS A 80 6.14 -12.96 -14.73
C LYS A 80 6.46 -13.03 -16.22
N GLU A 81 5.82 -12.22 -17.05
CA GLU A 81 6.00 -12.19 -18.52
C GLU A 81 7.44 -11.81 -18.90
N ILE A 82 8.07 -10.91 -18.16
CA ILE A 82 9.45 -10.47 -18.38
C ILE A 82 10.50 -11.46 -17.81
N GLY A 83 10.07 -12.37 -16.91
CA GLY A 83 10.98 -13.31 -16.25
C GLY A 83 11.56 -12.82 -14.91
N LEU A 84 11.07 -11.70 -14.37
CA LEU A 84 11.44 -11.19 -13.04
C LEU A 84 10.65 -11.88 -11.92
N GLY A 85 9.64 -12.67 -12.24
CA GLY A 85 8.77 -13.33 -11.29
C GLY A 85 8.00 -12.33 -10.41
N ARG A 86 8.20 -12.38 -9.09
CA ARG A 86 7.53 -11.48 -8.12
C ARG A 86 8.29 -10.18 -7.85
N ARG A 87 9.38 -9.91 -8.55
CA ARG A 87 10.20 -8.70 -8.38
C ARG A 87 9.62 -7.55 -9.19
N ILE A 88 8.61 -6.92 -8.64
CA ILE A 88 7.80 -5.89 -9.31
C ILE A 88 8.26 -4.46 -9.00
N ASN A 89 9.28 -4.28 -8.15
CA ASN A 89 9.69 -2.95 -7.68
C ASN A 89 10.03 -2.00 -8.82
N THR A 90 10.77 -2.48 -9.82
CA THR A 90 11.17 -1.67 -10.99
C THR A 90 9.96 -1.25 -11.81
N VAL A 91 8.98 -2.15 -12.01
CA VAL A 91 7.72 -1.86 -12.73
C VAL A 91 6.96 -0.75 -12.01
N LEU A 92 6.76 -0.89 -10.71
CA LEU A 92 5.98 0.07 -9.91
C LEU A 92 6.68 1.41 -9.75
N GLN A 93 8.02 1.41 -9.66
CA GLN A 93 8.82 2.63 -9.63
C GLN A 93 8.70 3.41 -10.96
N SER A 94 8.71 2.71 -12.08
CA SER A 94 8.53 3.32 -13.39
C SER A 94 7.14 3.94 -13.53
N ALA A 95 6.10 3.20 -13.11
CA ALA A 95 4.73 3.72 -13.08
C ALA A 95 4.60 4.98 -12.20
N PHE A 96 5.25 4.98 -11.03
CA PHE A 96 5.28 6.15 -10.15
C PHE A 96 5.83 7.38 -10.86
N PHE A 97 6.99 7.29 -11.48
CA PHE A 97 7.59 8.44 -12.15
C PHE A 97 6.78 8.91 -13.37
N SER A 98 6.20 7.97 -14.11
CA SER A 98 5.36 8.30 -15.26
C SER A 98 4.07 9.01 -14.84
N LEU A 99 3.43 8.59 -13.73
CA LEU A 99 2.22 9.22 -13.19
C LEU A 99 2.49 10.58 -12.55
N THR A 100 3.57 10.70 -11.79
CA THR A 100 3.85 11.93 -11.02
C THR A 100 4.48 13.03 -11.84
N LYS A 101 5.12 12.71 -12.97
CA LYS A 101 5.83 13.64 -13.87
C LYS A 101 6.78 14.60 -13.13
N LEU A 102 7.38 14.14 -12.03
CA LEU A 102 8.35 14.91 -11.24
C LEU A 102 9.62 15.25 -12.01
N ILE A 103 9.93 14.45 -13.01
CA ILE A 103 11.07 14.60 -13.92
C ILE A 103 10.55 14.30 -15.33
N PRO A 104 11.07 14.95 -16.39
CA PRO A 104 10.69 14.61 -17.76
C PRO A 104 10.85 13.12 -18.06
N GLU A 105 9.87 12.50 -18.73
CA GLU A 105 9.76 11.05 -18.90
C GLU A 105 11.01 10.43 -19.54
N GLU A 106 11.53 11.04 -20.64
CA GLU A 106 12.75 10.54 -21.30
C GLU A 106 13.96 10.52 -20.37
N GLN A 107 14.09 11.53 -19.52
CA GLN A 107 15.16 11.61 -18.53
C GLN A 107 15.00 10.56 -17.45
N VAL A 108 13.78 10.33 -16.97
CA VAL A 108 13.48 9.28 -15.98
C VAL A 108 13.84 7.90 -16.50
N LEU A 109 13.34 7.54 -17.68
CA LEU A 109 13.59 6.22 -18.28
C LEU A 109 15.10 5.97 -18.47
N LYS A 110 15.82 7.00 -18.95
CA LYS A 110 17.27 6.92 -19.07
C LYS A 110 17.95 6.69 -17.73
N LEU A 111 17.65 7.50 -16.71
CA LEU A 111 18.24 7.39 -15.38
C LEU A 111 17.94 6.04 -14.72
N MET A 112 16.72 5.54 -14.85
CA MET A 112 16.33 4.24 -14.33
C MET A 112 17.08 3.10 -15.02
N LYS A 113 17.22 3.15 -16.35
CA LYS A 113 17.97 2.15 -17.13
C LYS A 113 19.46 2.17 -16.80
N ASP A 114 20.04 3.35 -16.64
CA ASP A 114 21.45 3.51 -16.23
C ASP A 114 21.68 2.93 -14.81
N ALA A 115 20.78 3.23 -13.87
CA ALA A 115 20.82 2.69 -12.51
C ALA A 115 20.66 1.16 -12.47
N ALA A 116 19.73 0.62 -13.27
CA ALA A 116 19.54 -0.83 -13.41
C ALA A 116 20.79 -1.50 -13.98
N LYS A 117 21.42 -0.92 -15.00
CA LYS A 117 22.68 -1.42 -15.55
C LYS A 117 23.78 -1.40 -14.50
N ALA A 118 23.97 -0.31 -13.77
CA ALA A 118 24.97 -0.21 -12.72
C ALA A 118 24.75 -1.28 -11.61
N SER A 119 23.50 -1.53 -11.24
CA SER A 119 23.15 -2.48 -10.17
C SER A 119 23.26 -3.95 -10.58
N TYR A 120 22.95 -4.25 -11.84
CA TYR A 120 22.77 -5.64 -12.28
C TYR A 120 23.79 -6.12 -13.31
N ALA A 121 24.73 -5.28 -13.81
CA ALA A 121 25.73 -5.68 -14.80
C ALA A 121 26.52 -6.92 -14.38
N LYS A 122 26.87 -7.04 -13.09
CA LYS A 122 27.59 -8.22 -12.55
C LYS A 122 26.76 -9.51 -12.57
N LYS A 123 25.44 -9.43 -12.76
CA LYS A 123 24.53 -10.59 -12.84
C LYS A 123 24.28 -11.05 -14.27
N GLY A 124 24.87 -10.37 -15.25
CA GLY A 124 24.78 -10.67 -16.67
C GLY A 124 23.78 -9.78 -17.44
N ASP A 125 24.02 -9.64 -18.73
CA ASP A 125 23.27 -8.74 -19.61
C ASP A 125 21.77 -9.09 -19.69
N ASN A 126 21.42 -10.37 -19.57
CA ASN A 126 20.04 -10.80 -19.56
C ASN A 126 19.24 -10.21 -18.37
N VAL A 127 19.86 -10.14 -17.18
CA VAL A 127 19.24 -9.54 -16.00
C VAL A 127 19.08 -8.03 -16.18
N VAL A 128 20.05 -7.37 -16.78
CA VAL A 128 19.96 -5.95 -17.12
C VAL A 128 18.81 -5.71 -18.09
N LYS A 129 18.72 -6.52 -19.15
CA LYS A 129 17.65 -6.42 -20.14
C LYS A 129 16.27 -6.60 -19.52
N MET A 130 16.08 -7.65 -18.70
CA MET A 130 14.79 -7.85 -18.00
C MET A 130 14.37 -6.63 -17.16
N ASN A 131 15.32 -5.97 -16.49
CA ASN A 131 15.01 -4.75 -15.72
C ASN A 131 14.68 -3.56 -16.64
N TRP A 132 15.33 -3.45 -17.80
CA TRP A 132 14.97 -2.42 -18.79
C TRP A 132 13.58 -2.65 -19.36
N ASP A 133 13.24 -3.90 -19.71
CA ASP A 133 11.89 -4.27 -20.19
C ASP A 133 10.84 -3.95 -19.10
N ALA A 134 11.17 -4.16 -17.82
CA ALA A 134 10.28 -3.81 -16.71
C ALA A 134 10.10 -2.30 -16.53
N ILE A 135 11.13 -1.49 -16.78
CA ILE A 135 11.05 -0.03 -16.76
C ILE A 135 10.12 0.44 -17.88
N ASP A 136 10.30 -0.06 -19.09
CA ASP A 136 9.50 0.33 -20.24
C ASP A 136 8.01 -0.08 -20.05
N ALA A 137 7.77 -1.31 -19.59
CA ALA A 137 6.42 -1.79 -19.31
C ALA A 137 5.74 -0.98 -18.19
N GLY A 138 6.45 -0.70 -17.10
CA GLY A 138 5.89 0.05 -15.98
C GLY A 138 5.47 1.47 -16.34
N ALA A 139 6.16 2.10 -17.29
CA ALA A 139 5.85 3.46 -17.74
C ALA A 139 4.49 3.58 -18.44
N THR A 140 3.93 2.48 -18.95
CA THR A 140 2.72 2.52 -19.80
C THR A 140 1.63 1.52 -19.41
N ALA A 141 1.92 0.55 -18.55
CA ALA A 141 1.01 -0.58 -18.28
C ALA A 141 -0.09 -0.26 -17.25
N TYR A 142 -0.07 0.90 -16.61
CA TYR A 142 -1.15 1.33 -15.73
C TYR A 142 -2.30 1.93 -16.54
N HIS A 143 -3.51 1.84 -16.01
CA HIS A 143 -4.66 2.54 -16.59
C HIS A 143 -5.49 3.25 -15.53
N LYS A 144 -6.13 4.34 -15.94
CA LYS A 144 -7.01 5.12 -15.08
C LYS A 144 -8.37 4.45 -14.97
N VAL A 145 -8.83 4.24 -13.75
CA VAL A 145 -10.15 3.68 -13.47
C VAL A 145 -11.21 4.76 -13.60
N ASN A 146 -12.32 4.43 -14.26
CA ASN A 146 -13.52 5.24 -14.25
C ASN A 146 -14.27 5.03 -12.94
N VAL A 147 -14.10 5.95 -11.99
CA VAL A 147 -14.74 5.86 -10.68
C VAL A 147 -16.24 6.07 -10.80
N PRO A 148 -17.09 5.05 -10.49
CA PRO A 148 -18.53 5.20 -10.56
C PRO A 148 -19.06 6.19 -9.51
N ALA A 149 -20.04 7.00 -9.88
CA ALA A 149 -20.67 7.93 -8.93
C ALA A 149 -21.33 7.22 -7.75
N SER A 150 -21.81 5.98 -7.96
CA SER A 150 -22.40 5.13 -6.92
C SER A 150 -21.44 4.78 -5.79
N TRP A 151 -20.13 4.91 -5.99
CA TRP A 151 -19.16 4.66 -4.93
C TRP A 151 -19.26 5.63 -3.76
N LYS A 152 -19.84 6.82 -3.96
CA LYS A 152 -20.11 7.77 -2.86
C LYS A 152 -21.06 7.20 -1.81
N ASP A 153 -21.97 6.32 -2.21
CA ASP A 153 -22.95 5.69 -1.34
C ASP A 153 -22.52 4.31 -0.82
N ALA A 154 -21.28 3.89 -1.10
CA ALA A 154 -20.76 2.60 -0.65
C ALA A 154 -20.72 2.52 0.88
N LYS A 155 -21.26 1.42 1.43
CA LYS A 155 -21.25 1.15 2.86
C LYS A 155 -19.89 0.60 3.29
N ASP A 156 -19.49 0.90 4.53
CA ASP A 156 -18.26 0.35 5.10
C ASP A 156 -18.38 -1.17 5.24
N ASP A 157 -17.34 -1.86 4.84
CA ASP A 157 -17.15 -3.26 5.15
C ASP A 157 -16.54 -3.40 6.54
N ASP A 158 -16.92 -4.45 7.25
CA ASP A 158 -16.27 -4.83 8.48
C ASP A 158 -14.93 -5.51 8.16
N LEU A 159 -13.87 -4.73 8.26
CA LEU A 159 -12.49 -5.21 8.02
C LEU A 159 -11.75 -5.52 9.33
N GLU A 160 -12.43 -5.45 10.48
CA GLU A 160 -11.81 -5.76 11.76
C GLU A 160 -11.37 -7.24 11.79
N ALA A 161 -10.13 -7.46 12.20
CA ALA A 161 -9.65 -8.81 12.43
C ALA A 161 -10.48 -9.45 13.56
N ALA A 162 -10.82 -10.73 13.39
CA ALA A 162 -11.61 -11.46 14.38
C ALA A 162 -10.99 -11.34 15.78
N VAL A 163 -11.80 -10.87 16.73
CA VAL A 163 -11.40 -10.85 18.14
C VAL A 163 -11.62 -12.24 18.72
N PRO A 164 -10.69 -12.78 19.51
CA PRO A 164 -10.91 -14.07 20.15
C PRO A 164 -12.16 -14.00 21.04
N SER A 165 -13.03 -14.99 20.90
CA SER A 165 -14.22 -15.12 21.72
C SER A 165 -13.97 -15.89 23.03
N THR A 166 -12.83 -16.56 23.14
CA THR A 166 -12.43 -17.41 24.28
C THR A 166 -11.04 -17.02 24.76
N GLY A 167 -10.84 -17.02 26.07
CA GLY A 167 -9.56 -16.69 26.70
C GLY A 167 -9.73 -15.80 27.93
N ARG A 168 -8.61 -15.28 28.44
CA ARG A 168 -8.64 -14.33 29.58
C ARG A 168 -9.27 -13.01 29.14
N ALA A 169 -10.18 -12.51 29.97
CA ALA A 169 -10.92 -11.28 29.65
C ALA A 169 -10.02 -10.05 29.48
N ASP A 170 -8.94 -9.94 30.29
CA ASP A 170 -7.95 -8.88 30.18
C ASP A 170 -7.16 -8.92 28.87
N ALA A 171 -6.77 -10.12 28.42
CA ALA A 171 -6.07 -10.31 27.15
C ALA A 171 -6.98 -9.96 25.96
N ILE A 172 -8.24 -10.42 26.00
CA ILE A 172 -9.24 -10.11 24.96
C ILE A 172 -9.47 -8.60 24.88
N ALA A 173 -9.62 -7.91 26.01
CA ALA A 173 -9.81 -6.47 26.08
C ALA A 173 -8.59 -5.72 25.49
N PHE A 174 -7.38 -6.12 25.84
CA PHE A 174 -6.16 -5.55 25.30
C PHE A 174 -6.07 -5.74 23.78
N VAL A 175 -6.29 -6.96 23.29
CA VAL A 175 -6.25 -7.26 21.85
C VAL A 175 -7.24 -6.38 21.09
N LYS A 176 -8.49 -6.33 21.55
CA LYS A 176 -9.53 -5.55 20.89
C LYS A 176 -9.27 -4.05 20.92
N ASN A 177 -8.92 -3.50 22.08
CA ASN A 177 -8.91 -2.06 22.28
C ASN A 177 -7.59 -1.41 21.86
N ILE A 178 -6.48 -2.16 21.86
CA ILE A 178 -5.14 -1.63 21.62
C ILE A 178 -4.44 -2.38 20.49
N GLN A 179 -4.20 -3.68 20.66
CA GLN A 179 -3.32 -4.44 19.76
C GLN A 179 -3.81 -4.46 18.32
N GLN A 180 -5.11 -4.64 18.07
CA GLN A 180 -5.65 -4.63 16.71
C GLN A 180 -5.48 -3.27 16.04
N LYS A 181 -5.67 -2.17 16.77
CA LYS A 181 -5.47 -0.82 16.24
C LYS A 181 -4.00 -0.55 15.90
N VAL A 182 -3.08 -1.04 16.73
CA VAL A 182 -1.64 -0.96 16.45
C VAL A 182 -1.26 -1.82 15.25
N ASN A 183 -1.78 -3.05 15.17
CA ASN A 183 -1.55 -3.95 14.03
C ASN A 183 -2.09 -3.38 12.70
N ALA A 184 -3.21 -2.66 12.75
CA ALA A 184 -3.79 -1.95 11.62
C ALA A 184 -3.09 -0.63 11.28
N GLN A 185 -2.04 -0.26 12.03
CA GLN A 185 -1.32 1.02 11.91
C GLN A 185 -2.20 2.26 12.18
N THR A 186 -3.23 2.09 13.01
CA THR A 186 -4.11 3.18 13.46
C THR A 186 -3.89 3.52 14.94
N GLY A 187 -2.77 3.10 15.53
CA GLY A 187 -2.44 3.32 16.92
C GLY A 187 -2.36 4.80 17.33
N ASN A 188 -2.08 5.70 16.39
CA ASN A 188 -2.13 7.15 16.60
C ASN A 188 -3.53 7.71 16.91
N ARG A 189 -4.58 6.90 16.70
CA ARG A 189 -5.97 7.23 17.05
C ARG A 189 -6.36 6.79 18.45
N LEU A 190 -5.48 6.07 19.17
CA LEU A 190 -5.68 5.70 20.56
C LEU A 190 -5.60 6.95 21.44
N ALA A 191 -6.55 7.09 22.36
CA ALA A 191 -6.47 8.10 23.41
C ALA A 191 -5.40 7.68 24.44
N VAL A 192 -4.76 8.65 25.10
CA VAL A 192 -3.82 8.38 26.18
C VAL A 192 -4.47 7.55 27.28
N SER A 193 -5.76 7.79 27.57
CA SER A 193 -6.56 7.04 28.54
C SER A 193 -6.66 5.55 28.22
N ASP A 194 -6.61 5.16 26.93
CA ASP A 194 -6.72 3.76 26.52
C ASP A 194 -5.49 2.94 26.96
N VAL A 195 -4.35 3.58 27.07
CA VAL A 195 -3.07 2.94 27.43
C VAL A 195 -2.69 3.11 28.90
N LEU A 196 -3.42 3.93 29.68
CA LEU A 196 -3.16 4.11 31.11
C LEU A 196 -3.10 2.82 31.94
N PRO A 197 -3.92 1.78 31.70
CA PRO A 197 -3.83 0.51 32.42
C PRO A 197 -2.49 -0.22 32.21
N TYR A 198 -1.72 0.17 31.20
CA TYR A 198 -0.49 -0.48 30.76
C TYR A 198 0.71 0.49 30.77
N GLN A 199 0.67 1.49 31.66
CA GLN A 199 1.70 2.55 31.74
C GLN A 199 3.11 2.06 32.08
N ASP A 200 3.23 0.87 32.64
CA ASP A 200 4.49 0.17 32.91
C ASP A 200 5.05 -0.57 31.68
N GLY A 201 4.35 -0.53 30.55
CA GLY A 201 4.71 -1.23 29.31
C GLY A 201 4.40 -2.73 29.30
N SER A 202 3.79 -3.26 30.38
CA SER A 202 3.37 -4.66 30.41
C SER A 202 2.14 -4.92 29.54
N THR A 203 2.04 -6.12 29.00
CA THR A 203 0.87 -6.60 28.26
C THR A 203 0.34 -7.88 28.89
N PRO A 204 -0.97 -8.14 28.84
CA PRO A 204 -1.53 -9.38 29.35
C PRO A 204 -0.92 -10.63 28.71
N ASN A 205 -0.70 -11.68 29.48
CA ASN A 205 -0.17 -12.94 28.97
C ASN A 205 -1.11 -13.55 27.90
N GLY A 206 -0.53 -14.06 26.81
CA GLY A 206 -1.27 -14.71 25.72
C GLY A 206 -1.61 -13.77 24.55
N THR A 207 -1.36 -12.47 24.66
CA THR A 207 -1.62 -11.51 23.58
C THR A 207 -0.72 -11.69 22.37
N ALA A 208 0.45 -12.33 22.55
CA ALA A 208 1.40 -12.62 21.47
C ALA A 208 0.81 -13.49 20.34
N ALA A 209 -0.19 -14.32 20.65
CA ALA A 209 -0.89 -15.13 19.66
C ALA A 209 -1.65 -14.30 18.62
N TYR A 210 -1.98 -13.05 18.96
CA TYR A 210 -2.75 -12.13 18.11
C TYR A 210 -1.88 -11.04 17.50
N GLU A 211 -0.57 -11.09 17.70
CA GLU A 211 0.34 -10.19 17.03
C GLU A 211 0.39 -10.48 15.54
N LYS A 212 0.45 -9.41 14.74
CA LYS A 212 0.70 -9.54 13.32
C LYS A 212 2.18 -9.87 13.07
N ARG A 213 2.51 -11.11 13.19
CA ARG A 213 3.85 -11.63 12.84
C ARG A 213 3.79 -12.20 11.44
N GLY A 214 4.22 -11.53 10.42
CA GLY A 214 4.31 -12.08 9.07
C GLY A 214 5.33 -13.22 8.89
N VAL A 215 5.91 -13.74 9.98
CA VAL A 215 7.02 -14.70 9.95
C VAL A 215 6.64 -16.12 10.41
N ALA A 216 5.44 -16.35 10.89
CA ALA A 216 5.00 -17.64 11.43
C ALA A 216 3.73 -18.16 10.76
N THR A 217 3.48 -17.78 9.53
CA THR A 217 2.48 -18.43 8.68
C THR A 217 3.20 -19.40 7.78
N ASP A 218 3.40 -20.57 8.27
CA ASP A 218 3.69 -21.75 7.46
C ASP A 218 2.40 -22.46 7.11
#